data_27f412e74b41ed0b005fcb02e1df2217
#
_entry.id   27f412e74b41ed0b005fcb02e1df2217
#
_cell.length_a   1.000
_cell.length_b   1.000
_cell.length_c   1.000
_cell.angle_alpha   90.00
_cell.angle_beta   90.00
_cell.angle_gamma   90.00
#
_symmetry.space_group_name_H-M   'P 1'
#
loop_
_entity.id
_entity.type
_entity.pdbx_description
1 polymer ?
#
loop_
_entity_poly.entity_id
_entity_poly.type
_entity_poly.pdbx_seq_one_letter_code
_entity_poly.pdbx_strand_id
1 'polypeptide(L)'
;MERPVVYYIYDVLCSWCYGFSPVIHKFYEEHKDEFEFRVMSGGMVLGEQEGPIGDLPASIKDGFKRVSELSGRKFGDEFYQMLEEGSAVLSSLPGALAMAAFRTYQPDNTIAFAKRMQEAIYQEGLEPSAAKTYGHCAEDFGMNSADFMKLMVDKDRLELVKQEFQIVKSWGIQGFPSLVYQEKDKAFFLARGYLNGEELEANLQQIKERV
;
A
#
# COMPACT_ATOMS: atom_id res chain seq x y z
N MET A 1 -4.13 -29.20 0.82
CA MET A 1 -4.09 -28.40 -0.44
C MET A 1 -3.53 -27.03 -0.08
N GLU A 2 -2.68 -26.46 -0.93
CA GLU A 2 -2.25 -25.08 -0.72
C GLU A 2 -3.46 -24.14 -0.86
N ARG A 3 -3.54 -23.16 0.05
CA ARG A 3 -4.60 -22.14 -0.02
C ARG A 3 -4.35 -21.23 -1.20
N PRO A 4 -5.39 -20.73 -1.90
CA PRO A 4 -5.20 -19.67 -2.88
C PRO A 4 -4.55 -18.42 -2.26
N VAL A 5 -3.83 -17.66 -3.07
CA VAL A 5 -3.12 -16.45 -2.62
C VAL A 5 -3.80 -15.22 -3.20
N VAL A 6 -4.07 -14.23 -2.36
CA VAL A 6 -4.48 -12.90 -2.78
C VAL A 6 -3.31 -11.93 -2.59
N TYR A 7 -2.76 -11.46 -3.69
CA TYR A 7 -1.75 -10.41 -3.68
C TYR A 7 -2.44 -9.05 -3.67
N TYR A 8 -2.16 -8.25 -2.65
CA TYR A 8 -2.53 -6.85 -2.59
C TYR A 8 -1.32 -6.00 -2.98
N ILE A 9 -1.37 -5.44 -4.18
CA ILE A 9 -0.33 -4.59 -4.72
C ILE A 9 -0.76 -3.13 -4.51
N TYR A 10 0.04 -2.42 -3.71
CA TYR A 10 -0.26 -1.06 -3.31
C TYR A 10 1.00 -0.19 -3.36
N ASP A 11 0.82 1.10 -3.20
CA ASP A 11 1.91 2.01 -2.92
C ASP A 11 1.51 2.92 -1.76
N VAL A 12 2.46 3.22 -0.87
CA VAL A 12 2.19 4.04 0.31
C VAL A 12 1.76 5.46 -0.06
N LEU A 13 2.24 5.96 -1.22
CA LEU A 13 1.93 7.28 -1.76
C LEU A 13 0.68 7.28 -2.67
N CYS A 14 0.02 6.15 -2.84
CA CYS A 14 -1.17 6.06 -3.66
C CYS A 14 -2.42 6.45 -2.86
N SER A 15 -2.98 7.60 -3.15
CA SER A 15 -4.22 8.09 -2.50
C SER A 15 -5.43 7.17 -2.74
N TRP A 16 -5.50 6.50 -3.89
CA TRP A 16 -6.54 5.50 -4.15
C TRP A 16 -6.35 4.24 -3.29
N CYS A 17 -5.12 3.85 -2.97
CA CYS A 17 -4.84 2.78 -2.01
C CYS A 17 -5.28 3.19 -0.60
N TYR A 18 -5.05 4.46 -0.22
CA TYR A 18 -5.56 5.00 1.04
C TYR A 18 -7.10 4.93 1.09
N GLY A 19 -7.79 5.37 0.03
CA GLY A 19 -9.24 5.24 -0.09
C GLY A 19 -9.72 3.79 -0.02
N PHE A 20 -8.96 2.85 -0.59
CA PHE A 20 -9.28 1.43 -0.64
C PHE A 20 -8.96 0.68 0.68
N SER A 21 -8.17 1.27 1.57
CA SER A 21 -7.69 0.59 2.78
C SER A 21 -8.78 0.00 3.68
N PRO A 22 -9.98 0.59 3.86
CA PRO A 22 -11.05 -0.04 4.61
C PRO A 22 -11.66 -1.26 3.88
N VAL A 23 -11.74 -1.20 2.55
CA VAL A 23 -12.30 -2.27 1.73
C VAL A 23 -11.41 -3.50 1.80
N ILE A 24 -10.10 -3.35 1.54
CA ILE A 24 -9.16 -4.48 1.61
C ILE A 24 -9.03 -5.03 3.03
N HIS A 25 -9.10 -4.19 4.06
CA HIS A 25 -9.06 -4.66 5.44
C HIS A 25 -10.28 -5.53 5.78
N LYS A 26 -11.50 -5.08 5.40
CA LYS A 26 -12.71 -5.87 5.58
C LYS A 26 -12.64 -7.17 4.79
N PHE A 27 -12.24 -7.13 3.53
CA PHE A 27 -12.08 -8.30 2.68
C PHE A 27 -11.07 -9.30 3.27
N TYR A 28 -9.96 -8.83 3.83
CA TYR A 28 -9.01 -9.66 4.55
C TYR A 28 -9.66 -10.36 5.76
N GLU A 29 -10.36 -9.62 6.61
CA GLU A 29 -11.00 -10.20 7.81
C GLU A 29 -12.04 -11.27 7.45
N GLU A 30 -12.75 -11.11 6.33
CA GLU A 30 -13.76 -12.04 5.87
C GLU A 30 -13.18 -13.30 5.20
N HIS A 31 -11.96 -13.22 4.65
CA HIS A 31 -11.37 -14.29 3.83
C HIS A 31 -10.00 -14.80 4.31
N LYS A 32 -9.45 -14.30 5.42
CA LYS A 32 -8.10 -14.69 5.91
C LYS A 32 -7.96 -16.18 6.25
N ASP A 33 -9.06 -16.86 6.55
CA ASP A 33 -9.06 -18.30 6.81
C ASP A 33 -9.12 -19.12 5.51
N GLU A 34 -9.63 -18.53 4.41
CA GLU A 34 -9.76 -19.16 3.10
C GLU A 34 -8.50 -18.93 2.24
N PHE A 35 -7.96 -17.72 2.26
CA PHE A 35 -6.83 -17.31 1.43
C PHE A 35 -5.57 -16.97 2.24
N GLU A 36 -4.43 -17.13 1.61
CA GLU A 36 -3.19 -16.46 2.02
C GLU A 36 -3.15 -15.06 1.42
N PHE A 37 -2.87 -14.04 2.24
CA PHE A 37 -2.74 -12.68 1.76
C PHE A 37 -1.27 -12.27 1.72
N ARG A 38 -0.85 -11.66 0.61
CA ARG A 38 0.49 -11.12 0.44
C ARG A 38 0.42 -9.66 -0.02
N VAL A 39 0.99 -8.77 0.79
CA VAL A 39 1.08 -7.35 0.44
C VAL A 39 2.38 -7.11 -0.32
N MET A 40 2.30 -6.44 -1.46
CA MET A 40 3.44 -6.08 -2.29
C MET A 40 3.47 -4.58 -2.56
N SER A 41 4.66 -3.99 -2.48
CA SER A 41 4.87 -2.57 -2.77
C SER A 41 5.05 -2.35 -4.26
N GLY A 42 4.36 -1.34 -4.80
CA GLY A 42 4.30 -1.10 -6.24
C GLY A 42 5.44 -0.28 -6.80
N GLY A 43 6.04 0.61 -6.00
CA GLY A 43 7.10 1.51 -6.45
C GLY A 43 6.60 2.58 -7.42
N MET A 44 5.56 3.32 -7.02
CA MET A 44 4.89 4.33 -7.86
C MET A 44 5.78 5.54 -8.15
N VAL A 45 6.53 6.00 -7.14
CA VAL A 45 7.39 7.19 -7.21
C VAL A 45 8.82 6.79 -6.88
N LEU A 46 9.66 6.65 -7.91
CA LEU A 46 11.05 6.19 -7.81
C LEU A 46 11.97 6.98 -8.74
N GLY A 47 13.21 7.17 -8.34
CA GLY A 47 14.27 7.76 -9.17
C GLY A 47 13.93 9.19 -9.61
N GLU A 48 13.88 9.45 -10.92
CA GLU A 48 13.61 10.78 -11.47
C GLU A 48 12.20 11.33 -11.18
N GLN A 49 11.28 10.46 -10.72
CA GLN A 49 9.94 10.87 -10.31
C GLN A 49 9.88 11.34 -8.85
N GLU A 50 10.94 11.10 -8.08
CA GLU A 50 11.03 11.55 -6.69
C GLU A 50 11.21 13.07 -6.65
N GLY A 51 10.51 13.72 -5.73
CA GLY A 51 10.59 15.17 -5.60
C GLY A 51 9.60 15.74 -4.59
N PRO A 52 9.59 17.06 -4.45
CA PRO A 52 8.69 17.74 -3.52
C PRO A 52 7.21 17.53 -3.84
N ILE A 53 6.38 17.34 -2.82
CA ILE A 53 4.92 17.20 -2.96
C ILE A 53 4.28 18.46 -3.60
N GLY A 54 4.94 19.61 -3.46
CA GLY A 54 4.54 20.86 -4.08
C GLY A 54 4.52 20.81 -5.61
N ASP A 55 5.38 19.98 -6.20
CA ASP A 55 5.52 19.82 -7.66
C ASP A 55 4.44 18.92 -8.27
N LEU A 56 3.57 18.33 -7.44
CA LEU A 56 2.46 17.52 -7.94
C LEU A 56 1.56 18.34 -8.88
N PRO A 57 1.19 17.79 -10.06
CA PRO A 57 0.21 18.40 -10.95
C PRO A 57 -1.12 18.70 -10.27
N ALA A 58 -1.79 19.78 -10.67
CA ALA A 58 -3.11 20.13 -10.13
C ALA A 58 -4.12 18.98 -10.23
N SER A 59 -4.07 18.19 -11.32
CA SER A 59 -4.94 17.03 -11.51
C SER A 59 -4.77 15.95 -10.43
N ILE A 60 -3.58 15.80 -9.87
CA ILE A 60 -3.33 14.88 -8.74
C ILE A 60 -3.90 15.46 -7.45
N LYS A 61 -3.72 16.79 -7.23
CA LYS A 61 -4.28 17.49 -6.06
C LYS A 61 -5.82 17.43 -6.07
N ASP A 62 -6.46 17.61 -7.23
CA ASP A 62 -7.90 17.44 -7.40
C ASP A 62 -8.35 15.98 -7.15
N GLY A 63 -7.46 15.03 -7.41
CA GLY A 63 -7.69 13.60 -7.18
C GLY A 63 -7.99 13.26 -5.72
N PHE A 64 -7.39 13.97 -4.75
CA PHE A 64 -7.64 13.72 -3.32
C PHE A 64 -9.11 13.95 -2.94
N LYS A 65 -9.73 15.00 -3.50
CA LYS A 65 -11.17 15.26 -3.29
C LYS A 65 -12.00 14.09 -3.84
N ARG A 66 -11.68 13.62 -5.05
CA ARG A 66 -12.39 12.49 -5.66
C ARG A 66 -12.24 11.19 -4.87
N VAL A 67 -11.05 10.93 -4.32
CA VAL A 67 -10.83 9.79 -3.41
C VAL A 67 -11.76 9.91 -2.20
N SER A 68 -11.82 11.10 -1.55
CA SER A 68 -12.70 11.33 -0.40
C SER A 68 -14.17 11.11 -0.73
N GLU A 69 -14.63 11.63 -1.86
CA GLU A 69 -16.04 11.52 -2.31
C GLU A 69 -16.46 10.06 -2.56
N LEU A 70 -15.57 9.26 -3.19
CA LEU A 70 -15.90 7.89 -3.56
C LEU A 70 -15.67 6.87 -2.43
N SER A 71 -14.64 7.07 -1.63
CA SER A 71 -14.27 6.11 -0.58
C SER A 71 -14.83 6.46 0.80
N GLY A 72 -15.28 7.71 1.00
CA GLY A 72 -15.65 8.25 2.31
C GLY A 72 -14.47 8.54 3.23
N ARG A 73 -13.21 8.29 2.79
CA ARG A 73 -12.01 8.59 3.57
C ARG A 73 -11.70 10.08 3.53
N LYS A 74 -11.37 10.65 4.67
CA LYS A 74 -10.96 12.06 4.78
C LYS A 74 -9.45 12.15 4.87
N PHE A 75 -8.89 13.15 4.20
CA PHE A 75 -7.51 13.58 4.40
C PHE A 75 -7.48 14.54 5.59
N GLY A 76 -6.41 14.49 6.41
CA GLY A 76 -6.25 15.34 7.58
C GLY A 76 -5.85 16.77 7.23
N ASP A 77 -6.09 17.70 8.15
CA ASP A 77 -5.67 19.10 7.99
C ASP A 77 -4.14 19.20 7.93
N GLU A 78 -3.43 18.36 8.67
CA GLU A 78 -1.97 18.25 8.68
C GLU A 78 -1.42 17.79 7.30
N PHE A 79 -2.14 16.89 6.61
CA PHE A 79 -1.79 16.53 5.24
C PHE A 79 -1.96 17.71 4.29
N TYR A 80 -3.05 18.46 4.40
CA TYR A 80 -3.24 19.65 3.56
C TYR A 80 -2.21 20.73 3.87
N GLN A 81 -1.81 20.92 5.12
CA GLN A 81 -0.73 21.81 5.50
C GLN A 81 0.60 21.36 4.86
N MET A 82 0.97 20.06 4.95
CA MET A 82 2.14 19.51 4.28
C MET A 82 2.11 19.75 2.76
N LEU A 83 0.92 19.63 2.15
CA LEU A 83 0.72 19.88 0.72
C LEU A 83 0.90 21.35 0.34
N GLU A 84 0.48 22.29 1.20
CA GLU A 84 0.67 23.74 1.01
C GLU A 84 2.13 24.15 1.22
N GLU A 85 2.80 23.62 2.24
CA GLU A 85 4.24 23.84 2.48
C GLU A 85 5.09 23.33 1.32
N GLY A 86 4.66 22.26 0.69
CA GLY A 86 5.17 21.76 -0.58
C GLY A 86 6.56 21.13 -0.53
N SER A 87 7.24 21.11 0.62
CA SER A 87 8.64 20.69 0.76
C SER A 87 8.84 19.20 1.01
N ALA A 88 7.79 18.49 1.44
CA ALA A 88 7.85 17.07 1.74
C ALA A 88 8.22 16.25 0.49
N VAL A 89 9.22 15.39 0.61
CA VAL A 89 9.73 14.59 -0.51
C VAL A 89 8.91 13.32 -0.70
N LEU A 90 8.43 13.11 -1.90
CA LEU A 90 7.73 11.88 -2.29
C LEU A 90 8.72 10.85 -2.80
N SER A 91 8.79 9.70 -2.14
CA SER A 91 9.52 8.50 -2.54
C SER A 91 8.78 7.27 -2.04
N SER A 92 8.55 6.29 -2.92
CA SER A 92 7.93 5.01 -2.55
C SER A 92 8.90 4.08 -1.82
N LEU A 93 10.20 4.31 -1.95
CA LEU A 93 11.23 3.40 -1.43
C LEU A 93 11.20 3.24 0.10
N PRO A 94 11.11 4.32 0.92
CA PRO A 94 11.08 4.16 2.37
C PRO A 94 9.88 3.35 2.87
N GLY A 95 8.69 3.57 2.31
CA GLY A 95 7.50 2.79 2.64
C GLY A 95 7.60 1.32 2.23
N ALA A 96 8.21 1.04 1.09
CA ALA A 96 8.46 -0.33 0.64
C ALA A 96 9.47 -1.05 1.54
N LEU A 97 10.55 -0.37 1.97
CA LEU A 97 11.51 -0.90 2.92
C LEU A 97 10.86 -1.18 4.28
N ALA A 98 9.98 -0.28 4.74
CA ALA A 98 9.21 -0.47 5.97
C ALA A 98 8.30 -1.70 5.87
N MET A 99 7.54 -1.86 4.78
CA MET A 99 6.70 -3.03 4.56
C MET A 99 7.53 -4.31 4.52
N ALA A 100 8.65 -4.33 3.82
CA ALA A 100 9.56 -5.48 3.76
C ALA A 100 10.17 -5.82 5.12
N ALA A 101 10.49 -4.80 5.95
CA ALA A 101 10.92 -5.01 7.33
C ALA A 101 9.80 -5.61 8.18
N PHE A 102 8.61 -5.01 8.14
CA PHE A 102 7.48 -5.39 8.97
C PHE A 102 7.01 -6.82 8.72
N ARG A 103 6.86 -7.23 7.45
CA ARG A 103 6.37 -8.56 7.10
C ARG A 103 7.28 -9.71 7.56
N THR A 104 8.56 -9.44 7.85
CA THR A 104 9.48 -10.45 8.40
C THR A 104 9.10 -10.86 9.82
N TYR A 105 8.51 -9.94 10.58
CA TYR A 105 8.18 -10.14 12.00
C TYR A 105 6.69 -10.33 12.27
N GLN A 106 5.84 -9.71 11.44
CA GLN A 106 4.38 -9.73 11.61
C GLN A 106 3.68 -9.91 10.25
N PRO A 107 3.84 -11.07 9.59
CA PRO A 107 3.30 -11.31 8.24
C PRO A 107 1.77 -11.18 8.17
N ASP A 108 1.05 -11.55 9.21
CA ASP A 108 -0.42 -11.51 9.26
C ASP A 108 -0.97 -10.09 9.45
N ASN A 109 -0.15 -9.14 9.86
CA ASN A 109 -0.55 -7.75 10.10
C ASN A 109 -0.19 -6.78 8.95
N THR A 110 0.27 -7.30 7.80
CA THR A 110 0.78 -6.45 6.70
C THR A 110 -0.27 -5.54 6.08
N ILE A 111 -1.53 -5.98 5.98
CA ILE A 111 -2.64 -5.14 5.49
C ILE A 111 -2.95 -4.01 6.48
N ALA A 112 -2.97 -4.31 7.77
CA ALA A 112 -3.16 -3.31 8.82
C ALA A 112 -2.00 -2.31 8.85
N PHE A 113 -0.77 -2.78 8.67
CA PHE A 113 0.42 -1.92 8.61
C PHE A 113 0.42 -1.04 7.36
N ALA A 114 0.03 -1.55 6.19
CA ALA A 114 -0.14 -0.76 4.97
C ALA A 114 -1.13 0.40 5.19
N LYS A 115 -2.29 0.11 5.80
CA LYS A 115 -3.28 1.12 6.19
C LYS A 115 -2.68 2.15 7.14
N ARG A 116 -1.98 1.72 8.19
CA ARG A 116 -1.39 2.60 9.21
C ARG A 116 -0.36 3.56 8.60
N MET A 117 0.52 3.07 7.72
CA MET A 117 1.49 3.93 7.02
C MET A 117 0.81 5.00 6.16
N GLN A 118 -0.30 4.65 5.50
CA GLN A 118 -1.06 5.62 4.72
C GLN A 118 -1.80 6.62 5.61
N GLU A 119 -2.29 6.23 6.77
CA GLU A 119 -2.88 7.14 7.77
C GLU A 119 -1.84 8.13 8.30
N ALA A 120 -0.63 7.69 8.57
CA ALA A 120 0.47 8.55 8.99
C ALA A 120 0.76 9.68 7.97
N ILE A 121 0.69 9.37 6.69
CA ILE A 121 0.92 10.36 5.62
C ILE A 121 -0.34 11.21 5.40
N TYR A 122 -1.48 10.57 5.14
CA TYR A 122 -2.68 11.24 4.63
C TYR A 122 -3.61 11.81 5.70
N GLN A 123 -3.45 11.42 6.96
CA GLN A 123 -4.20 12.02 8.09
C GLN A 123 -3.29 12.87 8.97
N GLU A 124 -2.11 12.34 9.34
CA GLU A 124 -1.21 12.97 10.30
C GLU A 124 -0.17 13.89 9.63
N GLY A 125 -0.11 13.93 8.29
CA GLY A 125 0.82 14.79 7.55
C GLY A 125 2.30 14.47 7.79
N LEU A 126 2.62 13.21 8.13
CA LEU A 126 4.01 12.84 8.38
C LEU A 126 4.81 12.69 7.08
N GLU A 127 6.05 13.11 7.12
CA GLU A 127 6.99 13.12 5.99
C GLU A 127 7.16 11.72 5.37
N PRO A 128 6.76 11.50 4.09
CA PRO A 128 6.77 10.16 3.49
C PRO A 128 8.17 9.60 3.24
N SER A 129 9.18 10.45 3.07
CA SER A 129 10.56 10.01 2.84
C SER A 129 11.32 9.72 4.14
N ALA A 130 10.79 10.12 5.30
CA ALA A 130 11.47 9.99 6.57
C ALA A 130 11.27 8.62 7.20
N ALA A 131 12.35 7.89 7.50
CA ALA A 131 12.29 6.59 8.17
C ALA A 131 11.55 6.66 9.53
N LYS A 132 11.60 7.80 10.23
CA LYS A 132 10.91 8.03 11.50
C LYS A 132 9.38 7.89 11.38
N THR A 133 8.79 8.24 10.23
CA THR A 133 7.36 8.09 9.96
C THR A 133 6.96 6.61 10.08
N TYR A 134 7.75 5.74 9.52
CA TYR A 134 7.49 4.29 9.54
C TYR A 134 7.86 3.64 10.88
N GLY A 135 8.89 4.17 11.55
CA GLY A 135 9.21 3.79 12.92
C GLY A 135 8.06 4.08 13.87
N HIS A 136 7.43 5.26 13.74
CA HIS A 136 6.22 5.63 14.49
C HIS A 136 5.06 4.67 14.19
N CYS A 137 4.81 4.34 12.92
CA CYS A 137 3.79 3.36 12.57
C CYS A 137 4.02 1.98 13.20
N ALA A 138 5.28 1.54 13.30
CA ALA A 138 5.63 0.25 13.86
C ALA A 138 5.40 0.16 15.39
N GLU A 139 5.43 1.30 16.10
CA GLU A 139 5.13 1.37 17.53
C GLU A 139 3.69 0.91 17.85
N ASP A 140 2.73 1.19 16.97
CA ASP A 140 1.34 0.77 17.12
C ASP A 140 1.17 -0.76 17.05
N PHE A 141 2.20 -1.46 16.54
CA PHE A 141 2.29 -2.92 16.49
C PHE A 141 3.27 -3.49 17.52
N GLY A 142 3.65 -2.70 18.52
CA GLY A 142 4.51 -3.13 19.63
C GLY A 142 5.99 -3.25 19.28
N MET A 143 6.44 -2.68 18.15
CA MET A 143 7.85 -2.68 17.76
C MET A 143 8.55 -1.41 18.27
N ASN A 144 9.82 -1.53 18.68
CA ASN A 144 10.61 -0.35 19.00
C ASN A 144 10.96 0.45 17.72
N SER A 145 10.64 1.73 17.68
CA SER A 145 10.84 2.59 16.50
C SER A 145 12.31 2.62 16.04
N ALA A 146 13.28 2.79 16.96
CA ALA A 146 14.69 2.88 16.62
C ALA A 146 15.23 1.56 16.03
N ASP A 147 14.80 0.44 16.58
CA ASP A 147 15.22 -0.88 16.08
C ASP A 147 14.54 -1.19 14.76
N PHE A 148 13.26 -0.82 14.59
CA PHE A 148 12.57 -0.95 13.32
C PHE A 148 13.25 -0.16 12.20
N MET A 149 13.63 1.10 12.45
CA MET A 149 14.36 1.92 11.47
C MET A 149 15.70 1.28 11.06
N LYS A 150 16.41 0.60 11.96
CA LYS A 150 17.63 -0.16 11.60
C LYS A 150 17.34 -1.31 10.66
N LEU A 151 16.20 -2.00 10.86
CA LEU A 151 15.76 -3.08 9.97
C LEU A 151 15.44 -2.58 8.57
N MET A 152 14.92 -1.36 8.43
CA MET A 152 14.58 -0.80 7.11
C MET A 152 15.82 -0.58 6.22
N VAL A 153 16.98 -0.24 6.80
CA VAL A 153 18.19 0.11 6.04
C VAL A 153 19.13 -1.08 5.77
N ASP A 154 18.68 -2.30 6.01
CA ASP A 154 19.42 -3.50 5.69
C ASP A 154 19.62 -3.64 4.17
N LYS A 155 20.86 -3.95 3.73
CA LYS A 155 21.20 -4.04 2.31
C LYS A 155 20.46 -5.16 1.59
N ASP A 156 20.27 -6.30 2.24
CA ASP A 156 19.56 -7.43 1.65
C ASP A 156 18.08 -7.08 1.43
N ARG A 157 17.53 -6.24 2.30
CA ARG A 157 16.16 -5.75 2.21
C ARG A 157 15.96 -4.80 1.02
N LEU A 158 16.93 -3.94 0.74
CA LEU A 158 16.89 -3.08 -0.43
C LEU A 158 16.84 -3.92 -1.73
N GLU A 159 17.62 -4.96 -1.81
CA GLU A 159 17.58 -5.85 -2.99
C GLU A 159 16.25 -6.62 -3.09
N LEU A 160 15.70 -7.08 -1.97
CA LEU A 160 14.36 -7.70 -1.95
C LEU A 160 13.27 -6.75 -2.45
N VAL A 161 13.29 -5.49 -2.01
CA VAL A 161 12.32 -4.47 -2.45
C VAL A 161 12.47 -4.17 -3.93
N LYS A 162 13.70 -4.04 -4.45
CA LYS A 162 13.94 -3.86 -5.89
C LYS A 162 13.42 -5.04 -6.71
N GLN A 163 13.65 -6.26 -6.25
CA GLN A 163 13.09 -7.46 -6.88
C GLN A 163 11.56 -7.45 -6.86
N GLU A 164 10.94 -7.04 -5.76
CA GLU A 164 9.49 -6.91 -5.64
C GLU A 164 8.94 -5.92 -6.68
N PHE A 165 9.55 -4.76 -6.85
CA PHE A 165 9.18 -3.80 -7.89
C PHE A 165 9.29 -4.39 -9.31
N GLN A 166 10.33 -5.17 -9.58
CA GLN A 166 10.48 -5.85 -10.87
C GLN A 166 9.40 -6.92 -11.11
N ILE A 167 9.04 -7.67 -10.07
CA ILE A 167 7.95 -8.66 -10.13
C ILE A 167 6.63 -7.97 -10.45
N VAL A 168 6.27 -6.91 -9.71
CA VAL A 168 5.04 -6.14 -9.93
C VAL A 168 4.98 -5.60 -11.36
N LYS A 169 6.09 -5.06 -11.86
CA LYS A 169 6.21 -4.58 -13.25
C LYS A 169 6.04 -5.72 -14.26
N SER A 170 6.64 -6.89 -14.01
CA SER A 170 6.55 -8.05 -14.91
C SER A 170 5.14 -8.62 -15.03
N TRP A 171 4.30 -8.42 -14.00
CA TRP A 171 2.88 -8.80 -14.02
C TRP A 171 2.00 -7.82 -14.82
N GLY A 172 2.59 -6.78 -15.41
CA GLY A 172 1.87 -5.78 -16.19
C GLY A 172 0.97 -4.88 -15.37
N ILE A 173 1.26 -4.73 -14.07
CA ILE A 173 0.52 -3.84 -13.17
C ILE A 173 0.92 -2.40 -13.47
N GLN A 174 -0.05 -1.58 -13.86
CA GLN A 174 0.14 -0.19 -14.29
C GLN A 174 -0.48 0.84 -13.34
N GLY A 175 -1.16 0.39 -12.30
CA GLY A 175 -1.83 1.27 -11.33
C GLY A 175 -2.18 0.58 -10.03
N PHE A 176 -2.46 1.39 -9.03
CA PHE A 176 -2.73 0.94 -7.66
C PHE A 176 -4.05 1.55 -7.14
N PRO A 177 -4.78 0.85 -6.24
CA PRO A 177 -4.52 -0.52 -5.81
C PRO A 177 -4.71 -1.54 -6.94
N SER A 178 -4.04 -2.69 -6.87
CA SER A 178 -4.35 -3.85 -7.68
C SER A 178 -4.42 -5.10 -6.81
N LEU A 179 -5.38 -5.99 -7.06
CA LEU A 179 -5.46 -7.29 -6.42
C LEU A 179 -5.35 -8.38 -7.46
N VAL A 180 -4.54 -9.39 -7.16
CA VAL A 180 -4.38 -10.59 -7.98
C VAL A 180 -4.73 -11.81 -7.12
N TYR A 181 -5.71 -12.59 -7.57
CA TYR A 181 -6.02 -13.89 -7.01
C TYR A 181 -5.24 -14.95 -7.77
N GLN A 182 -4.54 -15.83 -7.06
CA GLN A 182 -3.80 -16.95 -7.63
C GLN A 182 -4.24 -18.24 -6.97
N GLU A 183 -4.62 -19.22 -7.80
CA GLU A 183 -4.84 -20.60 -7.37
C GLU A 183 -4.13 -21.54 -8.32
N LYS A 184 -3.26 -22.39 -7.79
CA LYS A 184 -2.37 -23.28 -8.56
C LYS A 184 -1.54 -22.49 -9.57
N ASP A 185 -1.69 -22.78 -10.84
CA ASP A 185 -1.00 -22.17 -11.98
C ASP A 185 -1.80 -21.03 -12.66
N LYS A 186 -3.01 -20.73 -12.15
CA LYS A 186 -3.87 -19.68 -12.69
C LYS A 186 -3.81 -18.43 -11.82
N ALA A 187 -3.75 -17.27 -12.48
CA ALA A 187 -3.82 -15.97 -11.82
C ALA A 187 -4.85 -15.07 -12.53
N PHE A 188 -5.62 -14.33 -11.74
CA PHE A 188 -6.68 -13.46 -12.21
C PHE A 188 -6.60 -12.10 -11.50
N PHE A 189 -6.85 -11.02 -12.22
CA PHE A 189 -7.05 -9.75 -11.56
C PHE A 189 -8.41 -9.73 -10.85
N LEU A 190 -8.35 -9.61 -9.53
CA LEU A 190 -9.52 -9.42 -8.68
C LEU A 190 -9.95 -7.94 -8.64
N ALA A 191 -8.96 -7.02 -8.67
CA ALA A 191 -9.19 -5.59 -8.79
C ALA A 191 -8.07 -4.91 -9.61
N ARG A 192 -8.45 -3.88 -10.39
CA ARG A 192 -7.53 -2.95 -11.07
C ARG A 192 -8.00 -1.53 -10.77
N GLY A 193 -7.43 -0.90 -9.76
CA GLY A 193 -7.90 0.36 -9.21
C GLY A 193 -8.91 0.17 -8.07
N TYR A 194 -9.48 1.28 -7.62
CA TYR A 194 -10.45 1.31 -6.55
C TYR A 194 -11.75 0.59 -6.94
N LEU A 195 -12.22 -0.29 -6.07
CA LEU A 195 -13.53 -0.91 -6.08
C LEU A 195 -14.17 -0.76 -4.69
N ASN A 196 -15.48 -0.74 -4.60
CA ASN A 196 -16.16 -0.91 -3.33
C ASN A 196 -16.21 -2.42 -2.93
N GLY A 197 -16.66 -2.71 -1.70
CA GLY A 197 -16.65 -4.08 -1.20
C GLY A 197 -17.57 -5.03 -1.98
N GLU A 198 -18.73 -4.56 -2.44
CA GLU A 198 -19.70 -5.37 -3.20
C GLU A 198 -19.12 -5.75 -4.58
N GLU A 199 -18.47 -4.80 -5.26
CA GLU A 199 -17.81 -5.03 -6.54
C GLU A 199 -16.65 -6.03 -6.38
N LEU A 200 -15.88 -5.92 -5.30
CA LEU A 200 -14.77 -6.82 -5.03
C LEU A 200 -15.26 -8.26 -4.79
N GLU A 201 -16.31 -8.44 -4.00
CA GLU A 201 -16.93 -9.74 -3.75
C GLU A 201 -17.54 -10.33 -5.03
N ALA A 202 -18.21 -9.53 -5.84
CA ALA A 202 -18.77 -9.98 -7.11
C ALA A 202 -17.67 -10.50 -8.06
N ASN A 203 -16.53 -9.80 -8.12
CA ASN A 203 -15.38 -10.25 -8.91
C ASN A 203 -14.81 -11.57 -8.38
N LEU A 204 -14.71 -11.72 -7.06
CA LEU A 204 -14.26 -12.98 -6.45
C LEU A 204 -15.15 -14.15 -6.83
N GLN A 205 -16.47 -14.00 -6.76
CA GLN A 205 -17.41 -15.05 -7.14
C GLN A 205 -17.24 -15.45 -8.61
N GLN A 206 -17.12 -14.47 -9.52
CA GLN A 206 -16.88 -14.76 -10.94
C GLN A 206 -15.55 -15.49 -11.20
N ILE A 207 -14.51 -15.22 -10.40
CA ILE A 207 -13.22 -15.92 -10.51
C ILE A 207 -13.38 -17.36 -10.02
N LYS A 208 -14.03 -17.57 -8.86
CA LYS A 208 -14.26 -18.91 -8.29
C LYS A 208 -15.03 -19.84 -9.24
N GLU A 209 -15.90 -19.30 -10.11
CA GLU A 209 -16.61 -20.09 -11.14
C GLU A 209 -15.70 -20.56 -12.30
N ARG A 210 -14.48 -19.99 -12.44
CA ARG A 210 -13.53 -20.26 -13.54
C ARG A 210 -12.33 -21.12 -13.14
N VAL A 211 -12.13 -21.37 -11.86
CA VAL A 211 -11.00 -22.11 -11.29
C VAL A 211 -11.36 -23.55 -11.07
#